data_002958296e6c839cb0b66ed6de1fbdb5
#
_entry.id   002958296e6c839cb0b66ed6de1fbdb5
#
_cell.length_a   1.000
_cell.length_b   1.000
_cell.length_c   1.000
_cell.angle_alpha   90.00
_cell.angle_beta   90.00
_cell.angle_gamma   90.00
#
_symmetry.space_group_name_H-M   'P 1'
#
loop_
_entity.id
_entity.type
_entity.pdbx_description
1 polymer ?
#
loop_
_entity_poly.entity_id
_entity_poly.type
_entity_poly.pdbx_seq_one_letter_code
_entity_poly.pdbx_strand_id
1 'polypeptide(L)'
;MDSERWNRLDIKEQMSNIHGEVKRLVRARNNYNSGVSSEDHSRTYVEKIHSLIELTCSDPKNVRRQAELREEEGEIGRWLTGEVDDRYILRYWEQYTNAIS
;
A
#
# COMPACT_ATOMS: atom_id res chain seq x y z
N MET A 1 -5.88 -12.71 3.54
CA MET A 1 -6.89 -12.82 2.46
C MET A 1 -6.39 -13.81 1.43
N ASP A 2 -7.24 -14.66 0.91
CA ASP A 2 -6.84 -15.62 -0.12
C ASP A 2 -6.92 -14.98 -1.53
N SER A 3 -6.20 -15.57 -2.48
CA SER A 3 -6.09 -15.05 -3.84
C SER A 3 -7.42 -15.10 -4.60
N GLU A 4 -8.24 -16.11 -4.33
CA GLU A 4 -9.52 -16.26 -5.02
C GLU A 4 -10.47 -15.11 -4.70
N ARG A 5 -10.59 -14.76 -3.43
CA ARG A 5 -11.42 -13.63 -2.99
C ARG A 5 -10.86 -12.32 -3.50
N TRP A 6 -9.54 -12.15 -3.44
CA TRP A 6 -8.88 -10.93 -3.92
C TRP A 6 -9.10 -10.74 -5.41
N ASN A 7 -8.99 -11.81 -6.19
CA ASN A 7 -9.12 -11.76 -7.64
C ASN A 7 -10.55 -11.45 -8.12
N ARG A 8 -11.55 -11.54 -7.25
CA ARG A 8 -12.92 -11.12 -7.56
C ARG A 8 -13.08 -9.61 -7.60
N LEU A 9 -12.19 -8.89 -6.95
CA LEU A 9 -12.20 -7.43 -6.96
C LEU A 9 -11.58 -6.94 -8.27
N ASP A 10 -12.09 -5.83 -8.81
CA ASP A 10 -11.44 -5.20 -9.94
C ASP A 10 -10.17 -4.46 -9.45
N ILE A 11 -9.35 -4.00 -10.40
CA ILE A 11 -8.08 -3.35 -10.04
C ILE A 11 -8.32 -2.09 -9.18
N LYS A 12 -9.35 -1.33 -9.45
CA LYS A 12 -9.67 -0.14 -8.67
C LYS A 12 -10.00 -0.48 -7.22
N GLU A 13 -10.80 -1.51 -7.01
CA GLU A 13 -11.12 -1.99 -5.68
C GLU A 13 -9.88 -2.54 -4.96
N GLN A 14 -9.06 -3.30 -5.66
CA GLN A 14 -7.80 -3.82 -5.13
C GLN A 14 -6.89 -2.67 -4.68
N MET A 15 -6.70 -1.67 -5.52
CA MET A 15 -5.85 -0.52 -5.20
C MET A 15 -6.43 0.34 -4.07
N SER A 16 -7.74 0.50 -4.02
CA SER A 16 -8.40 1.24 -2.94
C SER A 16 -8.19 0.55 -1.59
N ASN A 17 -8.24 -0.77 -1.55
CA ASN A 17 -7.95 -1.53 -0.33
C ASN A 17 -6.51 -1.35 0.11
N ILE A 18 -5.56 -1.41 -0.82
CA ILE A 18 -4.14 -1.20 -0.50
C ILE A 18 -3.91 0.23 -0.01
N HIS A 19 -4.51 1.22 -0.68
CA HIS A 19 -4.42 2.63 -0.27
C HIS A 19 -4.92 2.82 1.17
N GLY A 20 -6.01 2.15 1.53
CA GLY A 20 -6.50 2.17 2.92
C GLY A 20 -5.46 1.66 3.91
N GLU A 21 -4.72 0.62 3.56
CA GLU A 21 -3.65 0.09 4.41
C GLU A 21 -2.45 1.05 4.47
N VAL A 22 -2.14 1.76 3.38
CA VAL A 22 -1.08 2.78 3.39
C VAL A 22 -1.43 3.91 4.35
N LYS A 23 -2.68 4.35 4.37
CA LYS A 23 -3.15 5.36 5.33
C LYS A 23 -2.99 4.87 6.78
N ARG A 24 -3.32 3.61 7.03
CA ARG A 24 -3.17 3.01 8.37
C ARG A 24 -1.70 2.90 8.77
N LEU A 25 -0.83 2.57 7.82
CA LEU A 25 0.60 2.51 8.03
C LEU A 25 1.15 3.86 8.51
N VAL A 26 0.83 4.93 7.78
CA VAL A 26 1.30 6.27 8.12
C VAL A 26 0.78 6.70 9.49
N ARG A 27 -0.50 6.42 9.77
CA ARG A 27 -1.09 6.73 11.08
C ARG A 27 -0.41 5.96 12.21
N ALA A 28 -0.13 4.68 12.01
CA ALA A 28 0.51 3.85 13.02
C ALA A 28 1.91 4.37 13.36
N ARG A 29 2.69 4.74 12.35
CA ARG A 29 4.02 5.29 12.56
C ARG A 29 3.95 6.64 13.30
N ASN A 30 3.03 7.50 12.92
CA ASN A 30 2.84 8.79 13.57
C ASN A 30 2.41 8.64 15.02
N ASN A 31 1.51 7.72 15.31
CA ASN A 31 1.07 7.44 16.67
C ASN A 31 2.21 6.92 17.54
N TYR A 32 3.08 6.10 16.98
CA TYR A 32 4.27 5.63 17.69
C TYR A 32 5.25 6.78 17.94
N ASN A 33 5.56 7.56 16.91
CA ASN A 33 6.53 8.65 17.02
C ASN A 33 6.07 9.76 17.96
N SER A 34 4.76 9.98 18.09
CA SER A 34 4.20 11.00 18.98
C SER A 34 3.92 10.49 20.40
N GLY A 35 4.15 9.22 20.65
CA GLY A 35 3.92 8.62 21.97
C GLY A 35 2.48 8.22 22.26
N VAL A 36 1.58 8.35 21.30
CA VAL A 36 0.18 7.90 21.43
C VAL A 36 0.11 6.37 21.56
N SER A 37 0.95 5.67 20.79
CA SER A 37 1.07 4.22 20.87
C SER A 37 2.42 3.86 21.48
N SER A 38 2.44 2.89 22.39
CA SER A 38 3.67 2.38 23.01
C SER A 38 4.43 1.41 22.11
N GLU A 39 3.78 0.89 21.08
CA GLU A 39 4.37 -0.06 20.15
C GLU A 39 4.29 0.48 18.72
N ASP A 40 5.32 0.16 17.93
CA ASP A 40 5.34 0.51 16.50
C ASP A 40 4.72 -0.63 15.70
N HIS A 41 3.48 -0.44 15.27
CA HIS A 41 2.76 -1.42 14.47
C HIS A 41 3.00 -1.26 12.97
N SER A 42 3.88 -0.34 12.55
CA SER A 42 4.11 -0.05 11.12
C SER A 42 4.58 -1.28 10.34
N ARG A 43 5.40 -2.14 10.96
CA ARG A 43 5.88 -3.35 10.31
C ARG A 43 4.74 -4.28 9.88
N THR A 44 3.73 -4.43 10.73
CA THR A 44 2.56 -5.27 10.42
C THR A 44 1.84 -4.75 9.18
N TYR A 45 1.67 -3.43 9.09
CA TYR A 45 1.02 -2.83 7.92
C TYR A 45 1.88 -2.92 6.67
N VAL A 46 3.19 -2.78 6.79
CA VAL A 46 4.11 -2.95 5.64
C VAL A 46 4.00 -4.37 5.09
N GLU A 47 4.02 -5.38 5.96
CA GLU A 47 3.89 -6.78 5.57
C GLU A 47 2.55 -7.05 4.86
N LYS A 48 1.48 -6.47 5.39
CA LYS A 48 0.15 -6.61 4.80
C LYS A 48 0.08 -5.97 3.42
N ILE A 49 0.61 -4.75 3.28
CA ILE A 49 0.66 -4.04 2.00
C ILE A 49 1.44 -4.86 0.98
N HIS A 50 2.61 -5.37 1.36
CA HIS A 50 3.43 -6.19 0.50
C HIS A 50 2.67 -7.43 0.03
N SER A 51 1.99 -8.13 0.94
CA SER A 51 1.20 -9.32 0.61
C SER A 51 0.07 -8.99 -0.37
N LEU A 52 -0.61 -7.86 -0.17
CA LEU A 52 -1.69 -7.45 -1.06
C LEU A 52 -1.17 -7.06 -2.45
N ILE A 53 0.00 -6.41 -2.51
CA ILE A 53 0.64 -6.09 -3.80
C ILE A 53 1.01 -7.39 -4.52
N GLU A 54 1.55 -8.38 -3.81
CA GLU A 54 1.87 -9.67 -4.40
C GLU A 54 0.62 -10.36 -4.97
N LEU A 55 -0.48 -10.35 -4.23
CA LEU A 55 -1.75 -10.91 -4.71
C LEU A 55 -2.25 -10.17 -5.96
N THR A 56 -2.11 -8.85 -5.98
CA THR A 56 -2.53 -8.03 -7.12
C THR A 56 -1.69 -8.31 -8.36
N CYS A 57 -0.38 -8.45 -8.18
CA CYS A 57 0.54 -8.81 -9.27
C CYS A 57 0.27 -10.21 -9.81
N SER A 58 -0.15 -11.13 -8.95
CA SER A 58 -0.41 -12.52 -9.33
C SER A 58 -1.77 -12.71 -10.00
N ASP A 59 -2.64 -11.71 -9.91
CA ASP A 59 -3.95 -11.74 -10.56
C ASP A 59 -3.76 -11.63 -12.08
N PRO A 60 -4.21 -12.62 -12.88
CA PRO A 60 -3.98 -12.63 -14.33
C PRO A 60 -4.50 -11.38 -15.05
N LYS A 61 -5.57 -10.76 -14.58
CA LYS A 61 -6.09 -9.55 -15.23
C LYS A 61 -5.19 -8.34 -15.09
N ASN A 62 -4.20 -8.38 -14.17
CA ASN A 62 -3.30 -7.28 -13.88
C ASN A 62 -1.91 -7.48 -14.50
N VAL A 63 -1.74 -8.42 -15.41
CA VAL A 63 -0.42 -8.76 -15.97
C VAL A 63 0.32 -7.55 -16.56
N ARG A 64 -0.41 -6.62 -17.17
CA ARG A 64 0.17 -5.43 -17.78
C ARG A 64 0.52 -4.34 -16.78
N ARG A 65 0.09 -4.49 -15.52
CA ARG A 65 0.29 -3.49 -14.47
C ARG A 65 1.38 -3.86 -13.48
N GLN A 66 2.03 -5.01 -13.67
CA GLN A 66 3.02 -5.51 -12.71
C GLN A 66 4.17 -4.52 -12.46
N ALA A 67 4.69 -3.91 -13.51
CA ALA A 67 5.78 -2.94 -13.37
C ALA A 67 5.35 -1.73 -12.53
N GLU A 68 4.15 -1.20 -12.78
CA GLU A 68 3.59 -0.09 -12.02
C GLU A 68 3.40 -0.46 -10.55
N LEU A 69 2.89 -1.65 -10.29
CA LEU A 69 2.67 -2.13 -8.93
C LEU A 69 3.98 -2.28 -8.16
N ARG A 70 5.03 -2.70 -8.83
CA ARG A 70 6.37 -2.79 -8.21
C ARG A 70 6.94 -1.41 -7.90
N GLU A 71 6.69 -0.41 -8.74
CA GLU A 71 7.08 0.97 -8.46
C GLU A 71 6.33 1.50 -7.23
N GLU A 72 5.03 1.19 -7.10
CA GLU A 72 4.24 1.57 -5.94
C GLU A 72 4.83 0.98 -4.66
N GLU A 73 5.22 -0.28 -4.70
CA GLU A 73 5.87 -0.95 -3.58
C GLU A 73 7.19 -0.26 -3.21
N GLY A 74 7.97 0.13 -4.22
CA GLY A 74 9.23 0.84 -4.01
C GLY A 74 9.06 2.17 -3.30
N GLU A 75 7.96 2.89 -3.54
CA GLU A 75 7.68 4.16 -2.88
C GLU A 75 7.43 3.98 -1.37
N ILE A 76 6.85 2.86 -0.95
CA ILE A 76 6.74 2.53 0.48
C ILE A 76 8.14 2.42 1.10
N GLY A 77 9.07 1.78 0.39
CA GLY A 77 10.46 1.67 0.85
C GLY A 77 11.12 3.03 1.01
N ARG A 78 10.91 3.95 0.06
CA ARG A 78 11.45 5.31 0.15
C ARG A 78 10.89 6.07 1.35
N TRP A 79 9.62 5.88 1.66
CA TRP A 79 9.02 6.49 2.84
C TRP A 79 9.61 5.90 4.12
N LEU A 80 9.82 4.58 4.17
CA LEU A 80 10.41 3.91 5.34
C LEU A 80 11.83 4.40 5.64
N THR A 81 12.60 4.73 4.62
CA THR A 81 13.98 5.22 4.77
C THR A 81 14.05 6.74 4.98
N GLY A 82 12.91 7.42 4.95
CA GLY A 82 12.86 8.87 5.15
C GLY A 82 13.18 9.69 3.91
N GLU A 83 13.34 9.07 2.74
CA GLU A 83 13.58 9.80 1.49
C GLU A 83 12.39 10.67 1.09
N VAL A 84 11.17 10.22 1.42
CA VAL A 84 9.94 10.97 1.15
C VAL A 84 9.13 11.05 2.43
N ASP A 85 8.34 12.11 2.57
CA ASP A 85 7.53 12.32 3.77
C ASP A 85 6.12 11.70 3.65
N ASP A 86 5.33 11.82 4.73
CA ASP A 86 3.99 11.28 4.81
C ASP A 86 3.07 11.87 3.74
N ARG A 87 3.20 13.17 3.52
CA ARG A 87 2.38 13.89 2.55
C ARG A 87 2.62 13.36 1.13
N TYR A 88 3.89 13.12 0.81
CA TYR A 88 4.28 12.59 -0.49
C TYR A 88 3.67 11.20 -0.71
N ILE A 89 3.87 10.27 0.24
CA ILE A 89 3.43 8.89 0.05
C ILE A 89 1.90 8.78 -0.03
N LEU A 90 1.18 9.53 0.78
CA LEU A 90 -0.28 9.53 0.75
C LEU A 90 -0.81 10.10 -0.56
N ARG A 91 -0.21 11.18 -1.06
CA ARG A 91 -0.60 11.80 -2.31
C ARG A 91 -0.29 10.90 -3.51
N TYR A 92 0.86 10.25 -3.49
CA TYR A 92 1.29 9.33 -4.53
C TYR A 92 0.27 8.20 -4.72
N TRP A 93 -0.10 7.54 -3.64
CA TRP A 93 -1.07 6.45 -3.67
C TRP A 93 -2.47 6.93 -4.05
N GLU A 94 -2.88 8.08 -3.59
CA GLU A 94 -4.17 8.68 -3.96
C GLU A 94 -4.24 8.95 -5.46
N GLN A 95 -3.23 9.59 -6.01
CA GLN A 95 -3.17 9.90 -7.45
C GLN A 95 -3.18 8.64 -8.30
N TYR A 96 -2.42 7.63 -7.90
CA TYR A 96 -2.38 6.36 -8.61
C TYR A 96 -3.76 5.68 -8.58
N THR A 97 -4.37 5.58 -7.43
CA THR A 97 -5.69 4.96 -7.27
C THR A 97 -6.75 5.67 -8.10
N ASN A 98 -6.70 7.01 -8.14
CA ASN A 98 -7.65 7.82 -8.93
C ASN A 98 -7.41 7.72 -10.44
N ALA A 99 -6.19 7.45 -10.87
CA ALA A 99 -5.84 7.33 -12.27
C ALA A 99 -6.33 6.01 -12.89
N ILE A 100 -6.61 5.02 -12.06
CA ILE A 100 -7.15 3.73 -12.51
C ILE A 100 -8.66 3.87 -12.69
N SER A 101 -9.11 3.71 -13.90
CA SER A 101 -10.53 3.79 -14.24
C SER A 101 -11.04 2.51 -14.85
#